data_72f0ed1c2e1708e39494ac73ceb5257e
#
_entry.id   72f0ed1c2e1708e39494ac73ceb5257e
#
_cell.length_a   1.000
_cell.length_b   1.000
_cell.length_c   1.000
_cell.angle_alpha   90.00
_cell.angle_beta   90.00
_cell.angle_gamma   90.00
#
_symmetry.space_group_name_H-M   'P 1'
#
loop_
_entity.id
_entity.type
_entity.pdbx_description
1 polymer ?
#
loop_
_entity_poly.entity_id
_entity_poly.type
_entity_poly.pdbx_seq_one_letter_code
_entity_poly.pdbx_strand_id
1 'polypeptide(L)'
;MTFRDWNSSGGSPFGGFPFGGFPFGGGESSERRAPQTLKLNFSRKTIVLLALLFFLTAGLPALANFLADYYWFSAEGIASVFWKRLMPQWILAAAVAILTFAVLYPNVRLALRLARDVRIPAAEGLSALLRHPLAVWAPLAVSVVVAVSDGAGAMDKWQMIFQFLYGGEFGSKDAIFGNDIGFYMFSLPFWNFLQSWLVGVLTASLFLCGGLYGLTVMAASHETGRISIPVKIRAHALLLAAGIVFCWG
;
A
#
# COMPACT_ATOMS: atom_id res chain seq x y z
N MET A 1 -11.27 -36.27 -65.60
CA MET A 1 -10.29 -35.14 -65.53
C MET A 1 -10.41 -34.57 -64.15
N THR A 2 -9.52 -35.00 -63.29
CA THR A 2 -9.51 -34.62 -61.87
C THR A 2 -8.47 -33.51 -61.67
N PHE A 3 -8.80 -32.62 -60.78
CA PHE A 3 -8.12 -31.35 -60.44
C PHE A 3 -6.66 -31.48 -59.88
N ARG A 4 -5.95 -32.56 -60.30
CA ARG A 4 -4.65 -32.92 -59.73
C ARG A 4 -3.45 -32.74 -60.66
N ASP A 5 -3.67 -32.32 -61.93
CA ASP A 5 -2.63 -32.33 -62.96
C ASP A 5 -2.12 -30.93 -63.36
N TRP A 6 -2.39 -29.90 -62.57
CA TRP A 6 -2.03 -28.52 -62.91
C TRP A 6 -0.78 -27.95 -62.20
N ASN A 7 -0.02 -28.78 -61.49
CA ASN A 7 1.13 -28.28 -60.71
C ASN A 7 2.49 -28.85 -61.14
N SER A 8 2.63 -29.33 -62.42
CA SER A 8 3.89 -29.93 -62.87
C SER A 8 4.49 -29.35 -64.20
N SER A 9 4.06 -28.18 -64.63
CA SER A 9 4.76 -27.54 -65.75
C SER A 9 5.13 -26.09 -65.39
N GLY A 10 6.39 -25.91 -65.00
CA GLY A 10 6.98 -24.63 -64.70
C GLY A 10 7.06 -23.76 -65.97
N GLY A 11 6.71 -22.49 -65.82
CA GLY A 11 6.90 -21.46 -66.82
C GLY A 11 6.06 -20.25 -66.51
N SER A 12 6.57 -19.34 -65.69
CA SER A 12 5.95 -18.02 -65.54
C SER A 12 6.20 -17.17 -66.77
N PRO A 13 5.17 -16.62 -67.42
CA PRO A 13 5.30 -15.82 -68.67
C PRO A 13 5.67 -14.34 -68.38
N PHE A 14 6.20 -13.97 -67.26
CA PHE A 14 6.69 -12.61 -67.00
C PHE A 14 8.18 -12.63 -66.68
N GLY A 15 8.98 -12.85 -67.70
CA GLY A 15 10.40 -12.53 -67.74
C GLY A 15 10.63 -11.05 -67.92
N GLY A 16 11.46 -10.47 -67.09
CA GLY A 16 12.23 -9.28 -67.39
C GLY A 16 11.68 -7.93 -66.90
N PHE A 17 11.88 -7.62 -65.67
CA PHE A 17 12.13 -6.25 -65.26
C PHE A 17 13.46 -6.16 -64.53
N PRO A 18 14.42 -5.34 -64.95
CA PRO A 18 15.72 -5.16 -64.37
C PRO A 18 15.59 -4.05 -63.26
N PHE A 19 15.03 -4.35 -62.15
CA PHE A 19 15.19 -3.50 -60.98
C PHE A 19 15.98 -4.24 -59.93
N GLY A 20 17.14 -3.66 -59.65
CA GLY A 20 18.17 -4.14 -58.75
C GLY A 20 17.65 -4.57 -57.38
N GLY A 21 18.30 -5.60 -56.88
CA GLY A 21 17.97 -6.28 -55.65
C GLY A 21 17.89 -5.37 -54.42
N PHE A 22 16.74 -5.37 -53.81
CA PHE A 22 16.64 -5.00 -52.41
C PHE A 22 17.06 -6.22 -51.60
N PRO A 23 18.03 -6.10 -50.69
CA PRO A 23 18.44 -7.19 -49.81
C PRO A 23 17.42 -7.30 -48.65
N PHE A 24 16.23 -7.83 -48.90
CA PHE A 24 15.37 -8.35 -47.86
C PHE A 24 15.61 -9.86 -47.72
N GLY A 25 16.71 -10.18 -47.08
CA GLY A 25 17.08 -11.57 -46.90
C GLY A 25 18.06 -11.68 -45.75
N GLY A 26 17.61 -11.53 -44.57
CA GLY A 26 18.35 -11.80 -43.37
C GLY A 26 17.35 -11.88 -42.23
N GLY A 27 16.65 -13.00 -42.14
CA GLY A 27 15.93 -13.37 -40.95
C GLY A 27 16.94 -13.63 -39.85
N GLU A 28 17.49 -12.57 -39.24
CA GLU A 28 18.04 -12.69 -37.89
C GLU A 28 16.87 -13.09 -37.00
N SER A 29 16.87 -14.35 -36.61
CA SER A 29 16.12 -14.84 -35.49
C SER A 29 16.52 -13.94 -34.31
N SER A 30 15.73 -12.89 -34.05
CA SER A 30 15.81 -12.15 -32.80
C SER A 30 15.54 -13.16 -31.73
N GLU A 31 16.60 -13.72 -31.14
CA GLU A 31 16.54 -14.39 -29.85
C GLU A 31 15.81 -13.42 -28.94
N ARG A 32 14.55 -13.71 -28.66
CA ARG A 32 13.82 -13.06 -27.58
C ARG A 32 14.60 -13.38 -26.31
N ARG A 33 15.50 -12.48 -25.92
CA ARG A 33 16.14 -12.53 -24.61
C ARG A 33 15.01 -12.64 -23.61
N ALA A 34 14.90 -13.80 -23.01
CA ALA A 34 14.00 -14.02 -21.90
C ALA A 34 14.21 -12.88 -20.88
N PRO A 35 13.15 -12.30 -20.32
CA PRO A 35 13.30 -11.23 -19.34
C PRO A 35 14.21 -11.76 -18.24
N GLN A 36 15.36 -11.11 -18.04
CA GLN A 36 16.27 -11.42 -16.95
C GLN A 36 15.50 -11.09 -15.67
N THR A 37 14.96 -12.11 -15.01
CA THR A 37 14.40 -11.96 -13.69
C THR A 37 15.54 -11.56 -12.77
N LEU A 38 15.54 -10.31 -12.31
CA LEU A 38 16.46 -9.80 -11.31
C LEU A 38 16.18 -10.59 -10.02
N LYS A 39 16.90 -11.67 -9.82
CA LYS A 39 16.89 -12.42 -8.56
C LYS A 39 17.64 -11.59 -7.54
N LEU A 40 16.94 -10.69 -6.84
CA LEU A 40 17.46 -10.00 -5.66
C LEU A 40 17.67 -11.04 -4.56
N ASN A 41 18.83 -11.68 -4.59
CA ASN A 41 19.23 -12.63 -3.58
C ASN A 41 19.84 -11.84 -2.40
N PHE A 42 18.98 -11.37 -1.49
CA PHE A 42 19.45 -10.73 -0.26
C PHE A 42 20.13 -11.78 0.62
N SER A 43 21.45 -11.80 0.60
CA SER A 43 22.21 -12.64 1.51
C SER A 43 21.97 -12.16 2.96
N ARG A 44 22.07 -13.06 3.94
CA ARG A 44 21.97 -12.66 5.36
C ARG A 44 22.96 -11.54 5.71
N LYS A 45 24.15 -11.55 5.10
CA LYS A 45 25.17 -10.50 5.27
C LYS A 45 24.68 -9.13 4.77
N THR A 46 23.99 -9.09 3.62
CA THR A 46 23.42 -7.84 3.06
C THR A 46 22.33 -7.27 3.98
N ILE A 47 21.46 -8.13 4.53
CA ILE A 47 20.41 -7.70 5.47
C ILE A 47 21.04 -7.13 6.74
N VAL A 48 22.05 -7.80 7.32
CA VAL A 48 22.77 -7.32 8.51
C VAL A 48 23.48 -6.01 8.23
N LEU A 49 24.13 -5.87 7.06
CA LEU A 49 24.80 -4.62 6.67
C LEU A 49 23.81 -3.47 6.53
N LEU A 50 22.66 -3.69 5.89
CA LEU A 50 21.61 -2.66 5.75
C LEU A 50 21.00 -2.30 7.11
N ALA A 51 20.77 -3.28 7.98
CA ALA A 51 20.28 -3.02 9.33
C ALA A 51 21.30 -2.24 10.18
N LEU A 52 22.58 -2.56 10.07
CA LEU A 52 23.66 -1.82 10.73
C LEU A 52 23.78 -0.40 10.19
N LEU A 53 23.71 -0.22 8.88
CA LEU A 53 23.72 1.09 8.23
C LEU A 53 22.52 1.94 8.70
N PHE A 54 21.34 1.36 8.72
CA PHE A 54 20.13 2.03 9.23
C PHE A 54 20.27 2.41 10.71
N PHE A 55 20.80 1.51 11.53
CA PHE A 55 21.04 1.81 12.95
C PHE A 55 22.05 2.93 13.14
N LEU A 56 23.13 2.95 12.38
CA LEU A 56 24.16 3.98 12.46
C LEU A 56 23.67 5.36 11.96
N THR A 57 22.84 5.37 10.92
CA THR A 57 22.38 6.64 10.29
C THR A 57 21.12 7.20 10.93
N ALA A 58 20.22 6.39 11.44
CA ALA A 58 18.97 6.82 12.03
C ALA A 58 18.86 6.48 13.52
N GLY A 59 19.21 5.26 13.92
CA GLY A 59 19.03 4.77 15.29
C GLY A 59 20.00 5.43 16.28
N LEU A 60 21.28 5.56 15.94
CA LEU A 60 22.27 6.14 16.83
C LEU A 60 22.05 7.65 17.06
N PRO A 61 21.77 8.49 16.04
CA PRO A 61 21.41 9.88 16.26
C PRO A 61 20.11 10.05 17.06
N ALA A 62 19.09 9.23 16.80
CA ALA A 62 17.85 9.26 17.57
C ALA A 62 18.09 8.94 19.06
N LEU A 63 18.90 7.93 19.35
CA LEU A 63 19.30 7.59 20.71
C LEU A 63 20.12 8.69 21.38
N ALA A 64 21.07 9.29 20.66
CA ALA A 64 21.89 10.38 21.15
C ALA A 64 21.02 11.62 21.52
N ASN A 65 20.08 12.00 20.66
CA ASN A 65 19.14 13.09 20.93
C ASN A 65 18.25 12.78 22.13
N PHE A 66 17.72 11.56 22.21
CA PHE A 66 16.91 11.13 23.35
C PHE A 66 17.68 11.21 24.67
N LEU A 67 18.93 10.74 24.70
CA LEU A 67 19.78 10.79 25.90
C LEU A 67 20.18 12.23 26.23
N ALA A 68 20.51 13.05 25.23
CA ALA A 68 20.85 14.46 25.44
C ALA A 68 19.68 15.22 26.07
N ASP A 69 18.46 15.05 25.55
CA ASP A 69 17.25 15.64 26.11
C ASP A 69 17.02 15.14 27.54
N TYR A 70 17.08 13.84 27.78
CA TYR A 70 16.88 13.26 29.11
C TYR A 70 17.88 13.78 30.14
N TYR A 71 19.19 13.83 29.80
CA TYR A 71 20.21 14.32 30.70
C TYR A 71 20.08 15.82 30.94
N TRP A 72 19.69 16.60 29.94
CA TRP A 72 19.43 18.03 30.09
C TRP A 72 18.28 18.28 31.09
N PHE A 73 17.11 17.65 30.89
CA PHE A 73 15.98 17.78 31.80
C PHE A 73 16.30 17.26 33.22
N SER A 74 17.14 16.23 33.32
CA SER A 74 17.58 15.69 34.59
C SER A 74 18.52 16.62 35.34
N ALA A 75 19.46 17.25 34.65
CA ALA A 75 20.41 18.22 35.21
C ALA A 75 19.71 19.46 35.77
N GLU A 76 18.66 19.92 35.10
CA GLU A 76 17.81 21.04 35.56
C GLU A 76 16.81 20.66 36.70
N GLY A 77 16.81 19.38 37.14
CA GLY A 77 15.89 18.90 38.16
C GLY A 77 14.43 18.74 37.73
N ILE A 78 14.15 18.82 36.44
CA ILE A 78 12.80 18.76 35.83
C ILE A 78 12.55 17.52 35.01
N ALA A 79 13.20 16.40 35.32
CA ALA A 79 13.03 15.12 34.61
C ALA A 79 11.53 14.68 34.51
N SER A 80 10.67 15.09 35.45
CA SER A 80 9.24 14.81 35.35
C SER A 80 8.56 15.46 34.13
N VAL A 81 9.05 16.63 33.70
CA VAL A 81 8.53 17.33 32.51
C VAL A 81 8.86 16.56 31.23
N PHE A 82 10.06 15.99 31.14
CA PHE A 82 10.46 15.13 30.04
C PHE A 82 9.46 13.96 29.87
N TRP A 83 9.17 13.23 30.95
CA TRP A 83 8.23 12.12 30.88
C TRP A 83 6.78 12.55 30.62
N LYS A 84 6.33 13.67 31.19
CA LYS A 84 4.99 14.24 30.94
C LYS A 84 4.78 14.63 29.47
N ARG A 85 5.87 15.00 28.77
CA ARG A 85 5.82 15.27 27.34
C ARG A 85 5.87 13.99 26.52
N LEU A 86 6.73 13.05 26.89
CA LEU A 86 7.04 11.88 26.06
C LEU A 86 5.95 10.80 26.15
N MET A 87 5.46 10.50 27.35
CA MET A 87 4.47 9.42 27.53
C MET A 87 3.18 9.61 26.70
N PRO A 88 2.53 10.80 26.69
CA PRO A 88 1.34 11.00 25.87
C PRO A 88 1.58 10.79 24.38
N GLN A 89 2.75 11.16 23.87
CA GLN A 89 3.13 10.94 22.46
C GLN A 89 3.16 9.45 22.13
N TRP A 90 3.83 8.65 22.97
CA TRP A 90 3.93 7.21 22.76
C TRP A 90 2.60 6.48 22.96
N ILE A 91 1.81 6.91 23.95
CA ILE A 91 0.47 6.35 24.18
C ILE A 91 -0.43 6.60 22.95
N LEU A 92 -0.42 7.83 22.43
CA LEU A 92 -1.20 8.18 21.24
C LEU A 92 -0.72 7.42 20.02
N ALA A 93 0.60 7.36 19.80
CA ALA A 93 1.19 6.59 18.71
C ALA A 93 0.79 5.12 18.76
N ALA A 94 0.89 4.50 19.95
CA ALA A 94 0.48 3.11 20.14
C ALA A 94 -1.03 2.91 19.91
N ALA A 95 -1.87 3.81 20.41
CA ALA A 95 -3.32 3.75 20.21
C ALA A 95 -3.69 3.83 18.73
N VAL A 96 -3.14 4.81 18.01
CA VAL A 96 -3.37 4.98 16.57
C VAL A 96 -2.84 3.77 15.79
N ALA A 97 -1.63 3.28 16.11
CA ALA A 97 -1.06 2.10 15.45
C ALA A 97 -1.94 0.84 15.68
N ILE A 98 -2.40 0.60 16.89
CA ILE A 98 -3.27 -0.55 17.21
C ILE A 98 -4.59 -0.45 16.45
N LEU A 99 -5.22 0.73 16.43
CA LEU A 99 -6.48 0.94 15.72
C LEU A 99 -6.31 0.80 14.20
N THR A 100 -5.26 1.39 13.62
CA THR A 100 -4.93 1.23 12.19
C THR A 100 -4.72 -0.24 11.85
N PHE A 101 -3.95 -0.96 12.67
CA PHE A 101 -3.73 -2.39 12.47
C PHE A 101 -5.04 -3.20 12.56
N ALA A 102 -5.89 -2.89 13.54
CA ALA A 102 -7.17 -3.58 13.75
C ALA A 102 -8.15 -3.40 12.56
N VAL A 103 -8.07 -2.29 11.86
CA VAL A 103 -8.87 -2.04 10.64
C VAL A 103 -8.18 -2.66 9.42
N LEU A 104 -6.90 -2.40 9.21
CA LEU A 104 -6.20 -2.74 7.98
C LEU A 104 -5.95 -4.25 7.83
N TYR A 105 -5.47 -4.91 8.89
CA TYR A 105 -5.10 -6.32 8.86
C TYR A 105 -6.25 -7.25 8.43
N PRO A 106 -7.46 -7.18 9.03
CA PRO A 106 -8.56 -8.05 8.61
C PRO A 106 -9.00 -7.78 7.17
N ASN A 107 -9.00 -6.52 6.72
CA ASN A 107 -9.35 -6.15 5.34
C ASN A 107 -8.36 -6.75 4.34
N VAL A 108 -7.05 -6.56 4.53
CA VAL A 108 -6.01 -7.11 3.63
C VAL A 108 -6.00 -8.65 3.69
N ARG A 109 -6.19 -9.24 4.87
CA ARG A 109 -6.30 -10.69 5.01
C ARG A 109 -7.54 -11.26 4.30
N LEU A 110 -8.68 -10.59 4.41
CA LEU A 110 -9.89 -10.95 3.68
C LEU A 110 -9.67 -10.83 2.16
N ALA A 111 -9.05 -9.73 1.72
CA ALA A 111 -8.73 -9.53 0.32
C ALA A 111 -7.85 -10.66 -0.24
N LEU A 112 -6.82 -11.07 0.51
CA LEU A 112 -5.97 -12.19 0.11
C LEU A 112 -6.76 -13.51 0.01
N ARG A 113 -7.69 -13.76 0.93
CA ARG A 113 -8.55 -14.96 0.86
C ARG A 113 -9.43 -14.93 -0.38
N LEU A 114 -10.12 -13.81 -0.63
CA LEU A 114 -10.99 -13.66 -1.80
C LEU A 114 -10.21 -13.72 -3.12
N ALA A 115 -9.00 -13.18 -3.16
CA ALA A 115 -8.11 -13.25 -4.31
C ALA A 115 -7.67 -14.69 -4.62
N ARG A 116 -7.45 -15.53 -3.61
CA ARG A 116 -7.11 -16.97 -3.77
C ARG A 116 -8.25 -17.80 -4.33
N ASP A 117 -9.50 -17.39 -4.08
CA ASP A 117 -10.68 -18.07 -4.58
C ASP A 117 -10.93 -17.83 -6.09
N VAL A 118 -10.26 -16.82 -6.67
CA VAL A 118 -10.31 -16.56 -8.12
C VAL A 118 -9.51 -17.65 -8.84
N ARG A 119 -10.17 -18.41 -9.72
CA ARG A 119 -9.50 -19.42 -10.54
C ARG A 119 -8.72 -18.72 -11.66
N ILE A 120 -7.42 -18.92 -11.71
CA ILE A 120 -6.51 -18.42 -12.73
C ILE A 120 -5.77 -19.63 -13.31
N PRO A 121 -6.29 -20.27 -14.39
CA PRO A 121 -5.78 -21.56 -14.87
C PRO A 121 -4.32 -21.54 -15.34
N ALA A 122 -3.87 -20.51 -16.05
CA ALA A 122 -2.55 -20.46 -16.66
C ALA A 122 -1.58 -19.45 -16.01
N ALA A 123 -2.02 -18.60 -15.09
CA ALA A 123 -1.11 -17.72 -14.34
C ALA A 123 -0.42 -18.50 -13.19
N GLU A 124 0.30 -19.56 -13.54
CA GLU A 124 1.01 -20.39 -12.56
C GLU A 124 1.86 -19.57 -11.59
N GLY A 125 2.53 -18.52 -12.09
CA GLY A 125 3.36 -17.64 -11.28
C GLY A 125 2.60 -16.87 -10.21
N LEU A 126 1.47 -16.23 -10.54
CA LEU A 126 0.66 -15.46 -9.59
C LEU A 126 -0.07 -16.36 -8.61
N SER A 127 -0.66 -17.46 -9.10
CA SER A 127 -1.34 -18.44 -8.25
C SER A 127 -0.38 -19.13 -7.29
N ALA A 128 0.83 -19.46 -7.73
CA ALA A 128 1.91 -19.98 -6.89
C ALA A 128 2.34 -18.97 -5.84
N LEU A 129 2.51 -17.69 -6.21
CA LEU A 129 2.85 -16.61 -5.28
C LEU A 129 1.78 -16.42 -4.21
N LEU A 130 0.50 -16.36 -4.60
CA LEU A 130 -0.62 -16.20 -3.66
C LEU A 130 -0.78 -17.39 -2.71
N ARG A 131 -0.41 -18.59 -3.15
CA ARG A 131 -0.46 -19.83 -2.35
C ARG A 131 0.83 -20.08 -1.57
N HIS A 132 1.89 -19.35 -1.85
CA HIS A 132 3.16 -19.49 -1.15
C HIS A 132 2.98 -19.24 0.36
N PRO A 133 3.63 -20.02 1.25
CA PRO A 133 3.49 -19.83 2.69
C PRO A 133 3.85 -18.41 3.16
N LEU A 134 4.81 -17.75 2.51
CA LEU A 134 5.14 -16.35 2.81
C LEU A 134 4.00 -15.36 2.50
N ALA A 135 3.12 -15.66 1.56
CA ALA A 135 1.96 -14.83 1.26
C ALA A 135 0.95 -14.76 2.43
N VAL A 136 1.00 -15.71 3.37
CA VAL A 136 0.20 -15.65 4.61
C VAL A 136 0.68 -14.51 5.51
N TRP A 137 1.98 -14.22 5.51
CA TRP A 137 2.60 -13.18 6.35
C TRP A 137 2.55 -11.79 5.72
N ALA A 138 2.34 -11.69 4.40
CA ALA A 138 2.27 -10.41 3.70
C ALA A 138 1.22 -9.44 4.27
N PRO A 139 -0.04 -9.84 4.55
CA PRO A 139 -1.03 -8.98 5.20
C PRO A 139 -0.57 -8.46 6.55
N LEU A 140 0.07 -9.34 7.36
CA LEU A 140 0.60 -8.95 8.66
C LEU A 140 1.72 -7.91 8.51
N ALA A 141 2.72 -8.20 7.68
CA ALA A 141 3.86 -7.31 7.48
C ALA A 141 3.43 -5.92 6.96
N VAL A 142 2.61 -5.88 5.91
CA VAL A 142 2.11 -4.62 5.34
C VAL A 142 1.29 -3.85 6.38
N SER A 143 0.38 -4.53 7.10
CA SER A 143 -0.46 -3.86 8.11
C SER A 143 0.35 -3.33 9.28
N VAL A 144 1.40 -4.04 9.72
CA VAL A 144 2.30 -3.57 10.78
C VAL A 144 3.08 -2.34 10.32
N VAL A 145 3.65 -2.37 9.10
CA VAL A 145 4.41 -1.22 8.57
C VAL A 145 3.54 0.02 8.47
N VAL A 146 2.34 -0.10 7.89
CA VAL A 146 1.40 1.03 7.77
C VAL A 146 0.96 1.52 9.15
N ALA A 147 0.60 0.61 10.06
CA ALA A 147 0.15 0.95 11.40
C ALA A 147 1.22 1.69 12.21
N VAL A 148 2.48 1.22 12.17
CA VAL A 148 3.60 1.89 12.84
C VAL A 148 3.87 3.26 12.24
N SER A 149 3.83 3.38 10.92
CA SER A 149 4.02 4.67 10.23
C SER A 149 2.91 5.67 10.59
N ASP A 150 1.67 5.23 10.64
CA ASP A 150 0.51 6.05 10.99
C ASP A 150 0.56 6.48 12.46
N GLY A 151 0.89 5.55 13.36
CA GLY A 151 1.12 5.85 14.77
C GLY A 151 2.24 6.87 14.99
N ALA A 152 3.37 6.71 14.30
CA ALA A 152 4.47 7.68 14.36
C ALA A 152 4.04 9.07 13.87
N GLY A 153 3.24 9.14 12.80
CA GLY A 153 2.66 10.40 12.30
C GLY A 153 1.69 11.09 13.26
N ALA A 154 1.11 10.33 14.21
CA ALA A 154 0.20 10.86 15.21
C ALA A 154 0.91 11.43 16.46
N MET A 155 2.21 11.17 16.65
CA MET A 155 2.95 11.57 17.86
C MET A 155 2.82 13.06 18.18
N ASP A 156 2.86 13.93 17.19
CA ASP A 156 2.79 15.38 17.38
C ASP A 156 1.39 15.90 17.72
N LYS A 157 0.37 15.04 17.64
CA LYS A 157 -1.03 15.42 17.89
C LYS A 157 -1.47 15.27 19.37
N TRP A 158 -0.56 14.87 20.25
CA TRP A 158 -0.89 14.65 21.65
C TRP A 158 -1.47 15.88 22.37
N GLN A 159 -0.96 17.09 22.02
CA GLN A 159 -1.46 18.35 22.60
C GLN A 159 -2.94 18.59 22.25
N MET A 160 -3.34 18.28 21.02
CA MET A 160 -4.72 18.38 20.57
C MET A 160 -5.65 17.47 21.39
N ILE A 161 -5.20 16.26 21.76
CA ILE A 161 -5.97 15.35 22.63
C ILE A 161 -6.18 15.98 24.02
N PHE A 162 -5.12 16.58 24.60
CA PHE A 162 -5.25 17.26 25.89
C PHE A 162 -6.14 18.50 25.79
N GLN A 163 -6.06 19.27 24.72
CA GLN A 163 -6.96 20.40 24.47
C GLN A 163 -8.41 19.95 24.34
N PHE A 164 -8.68 18.83 23.70
CA PHE A 164 -10.01 18.25 23.63
C PHE A 164 -10.54 17.79 25.00
N LEU A 165 -9.69 17.13 25.81
CA LEU A 165 -10.08 16.57 27.12
C LEU A 165 -10.25 17.63 28.22
N TYR A 166 -9.42 18.68 28.18
CA TYR A 166 -9.32 19.68 29.23
C TYR A 166 -9.64 21.11 28.77
N GLY A 167 -10.02 21.28 27.50
CA GLY A 167 -10.45 22.57 26.97
C GLY A 167 -11.73 23.06 27.65
N GLY A 168 -11.80 24.37 27.90
CA GLY A 168 -12.94 25.01 28.54
C GLY A 168 -13.83 25.75 27.55
N GLU A 169 -14.98 26.18 28.07
CA GLU A 169 -15.88 27.07 27.37
C GLU A 169 -15.43 28.52 27.54
N PHE A 170 -15.53 29.33 26.51
CA PHE A 170 -15.24 30.77 26.56
C PHE A 170 -16.47 31.60 26.97
N GLY A 171 -17.66 30.99 27.01
CA GLY A 171 -18.93 31.68 27.29
C GLY A 171 -19.41 32.60 26.16
N SER A 172 -18.70 32.61 25.05
CA SER A 172 -19.07 33.37 23.83
C SER A 172 -19.47 32.40 22.73
N LYS A 173 -20.66 32.60 22.19
CA LYS A 173 -21.25 31.73 21.14
C LYS A 173 -21.11 32.34 19.76
N ASP A 174 -20.86 31.46 18.79
CA ASP A 174 -20.89 31.80 17.37
C ASP A 174 -22.33 32.22 16.93
N ALA A 175 -22.37 33.25 16.14
CA ALA A 175 -23.65 33.81 15.68
C ALA A 175 -24.41 32.94 14.66
N ILE A 176 -23.73 32.01 13.98
CA ILE A 176 -24.30 31.19 12.91
C ILE A 176 -24.79 29.83 13.47
N PHE A 177 -23.92 29.11 14.17
CA PHE A 177 -24.21 27.75 14.66
C PHE A 177 -24.55 27.70 16.14
N GLY A 178 -24.38 28.82 16.88
CA GLY A 178 -24.64 28.87 18.33
C GLY A 178 -23.69 28.08 19.20
N ASN A 179 -22.61 27.54 18.65
CA ASN A 179 -21.59 26.78 19.38
C ASN A 179 -20.65 27.74 20.14
N ASP A 180 -20.16 27.33 21.29
CA ASP A 180 -19.12 28.05 22.02
C ASP A 180 -17.82 28.10 21.21
N ILE A 181 -17.06 29.18 21.33
CA ILE A 181 -15.76 29.35 20.67
C ILE A 181 -14.79 28.22 21.09
N GLY A 182 -14.90 27.73 22.32
CA GLY A 182 -14.12 26.59 22.83
C GLY A 182 -14.33 25.31 22.00
N PHE A 183 -15.52 25.08 21.45
CA PHE A 183 -15.76 23.96 20.53
C PHE A 183 -14.86 24.03 19.30
N TYR A 184 -14.76 25.20 18.67
CA TYR A 184 -13.96 25.37 17.46
C TYR A 184 -12.45 25.27 17.73
N MET A 185 -12.01 25.73 18.91
CA MET A 185 -10.58 25.72 19.27
C MET A 185 -10.10 24.36 19.79
N PHE A 186 -10.94 23.63 20.53
CA PHE A 186 -10.52 22.44 21.25
C PHE A 186 -11.15 21.16 20.73
N SER A 187 -12.43 21.17 20.40
CA SER A 187 -13.14 19.95 20.00
C SER A 187 -13.06 19.70 18.50
N LEU A 188 -13.26 20.70 17.67
CA LEU A 188 -13.26 20.57 16.23
C LEU A 188 -11.95 20.02 15.66
N PRO A 189 -10.74 20.44 16.10
CA PRO A 189 -9.49 19.85 15.64
C PRO A 189 -9.38 18.35 15.92
N PHE A 190 -9.87 17.90 17.08
CA PHE A 190 -9.90 16.48 17.42
C PHE A 190 -10.83 15.68 16.49
N TRP A 191 -12.05 16.17 16.24
CA TRP A 191 -12.97 15.50 15.33
C TRP A 191 -12.47 15.46 13.89
N ASN A 192 -11.84 16.54 13.43
CA ASN A 192 -11.19 16.58 12.12
C ASN A 192 -10.02 15.60 12.00
N PHE A 193 -9.23 15.46 13.06
CA PHE A 193 -8.18 14.46 13.11
C PHE A 193 -8.74 13.04 13.03
N LEU A 194 -9.76 12.74 13.85
CA LEU A 194 -10.39 11.41 13.87
C LEU A 194 -11.01 11.05 12.51
N GLN A 195 -11.73 12.00 11.89
CA GLN A 195 -12.30 11.83 10.57
C GLN A 195 -11.22 11.59 9.51
N SER A 196 -10.19 12.44 9.48
CA SER A 196 -9.09 12.35 8.50
C SER A 196 -8.32 11.04 8.65
N TRP A 197 -8.07 10.62 9.89
CA TRP A 197 -7.43 9.33 10.18
C TRP A 197 -8.29 8.17 9.68
N LEU A 198 -9.59 8.15 9.98
CA LEU A 198 -10.49 7.08 9.59
C LEU A 198 -10.61 6.98 8.05
N VAL A 199 -10.80 8.11 7.37
CA VAL A 199 -10.80 8.19 5.90
C VAL A 199 -9.46 7.69 5.35
N GLY A 200 -8.34 8.09 5.95
CA GLY A 200 -7.00 7.64 5.55
C GLY A 200 -6.83 6.13 5.62
N VAL A 201 -7.19 5.51 6.74
CA VAL A 201 -7.09 4.06 6.94
C VAL A 201 -8.01 3.27 6.01
N LEU A 202 -9.26 3.73 5.81
CA LEU A 202 -10.18 3.11 4.86
C LEU A 202 -9.69 3.24 3.41
N THR A 203 -9.14 4.40 3.06
CA THR A 203 -8.53 4.64 1.74
C THR A 203 -7.32 3.75 1.51
N ALA A 204 -6.42 3.64 2.49
CA ALA A 204 -5.28 2.72 2.43
C ALA A 204 -5.74 1.26 2.28
N SER A 205 -6.79 0.85 3.02
CA SER A 205 -7.41 -0.47 2.90
C SER A 205 -7.95 -0.70 1.49
N LEU A 206 -8.67 0.28 0.92
CA LEU A 206 -9.23 0.19 -0.42
C LEU A 206 -8.13 0.07 -1.49
N PHE A 207 -7.05 0.85 -1.38
CA PHE A 207 -5.92 0.78 -2.32
C PHE A 207 -5.18 -0.55 -2.25
N LEU A 208 -4.89 -1.05 -1.06
CA LEU A 208 -4.19 -2.34 -0.89
C LEU A 208 -5.05 -3.51 -1.37
N CYS A 209 -6.33 -3.55 -0.97
CA CYS A 209 -7.26 -4.57 -1.41
C CYS A 209 -7.56 -4.46 -2.91
N GLY A 210 -7.78 -3.23 -3.41
CA GLY A 210 -8.05 -2.95 -4.82
C GLY A 210 -6.88 -3.31 -5.72
N GLY A 211 -5.64 -3.03 -5.30
CA GLY A 211 -4.43 -3.45 -6.01
C GLY A 211 -4.34 -4.98 -6.12
N LEU A 212 -4.57 -5.69 -5.02
CA LEU A 212 -4.58 -7.16 -5.03
C LEU A 212 -5.69 -7.72 -5.92
N TYR A 213 -6.90 -7.16 -5.85
CA TYR A 213 -8.03 -7.56 -6.69
C TYR A 213 -7.78 -7.24 -8.17
N GLY A 214 -7.22 -6.06 -8.46
CA GLY A 214 -6.85 -5.65 -9.82
C GLY A 214 -5.88 -6.64 -10.45
N LEU A 215 -4.81 -6.99 -9.74
CA LEU A 215 -3.83 -7.97 -10.21
C LEU A 215 -4.46 -9.33 -10.50
N THR A 216 -5.32 -9.84 -9.60
CA THR A 216 -5.95 -11.15 -9.77
C THR A 216 -7.00 -11.16 -10.89
N VAL A 217 -7.81 -10.10 -11.00
CA VAL A 217 -8.82 -9.98 -12.06
C VAL A 217 -8.16 -9.77 -13.43
N MET A 218 -7.12 -8.95 -13.51
CA MET A 218 -6.35 -8.76 -14.76
C MET A 218 -5.71 -10.07 -15.23
N ALA A 219 -5.08 -10.82 -14.33
CA ALA A 219 -4.50 -12.11 -14.66
C ALA A 219 -5.56 -13.11 -15.19
N ALA A 220 -6.72 -13.17 -14.54
CA ALA A 220 -7.82 -14.03 -14.97
C ALA A 220 -8.44 -13.58 -16.31
N SER A 221 -8.56 -12.27 -16.55
CA SER A 221 -9.15 -11.72 -17.78
C SER A 221 -8.25 -11.91 -19.00
N HIS A 222 -6.94 -11.86 -18.81
CA HIS A 222 -5.98 -12.10 -19.90
C HIS A 222 -6.13 -13.50 -20.51
N GLU A 223 -6.53 -14.47 -19.72
CA GLU A 223 -6.73 -15.86 -20.18
C GLU A 223 -8.11 -16.10 -20.77
N THR A 224 -9.14 -15.56 -20.13
CA THR A 224 -10.53 -15.82 -20.55
C THR A 224 -11.03 -14.86 -21.64
N GLY A 225 -10.28 -13.80 -21.95
CA GLY A 225 -10.70 -12.73 -22.84
C GLY A 225 -11.89 -11.91 -22.30
N ARG A 226 -12.30 -12.12 -21.04
CA ARG A 226 -13.45 -11.44 -20.43
C ARG A 226 -13.10 -10.95 -19.03
N ILE A 227 -13.45 -9.69 -18.74
CA ILE A 227 -13.33 -9.13 -17.39
C ILE A 227 -14.54 -9.60 -16.58
N SER A 228 -14.32 -10.45 -15.60
CA SER A 228 -15.35 -10.90 -14.66
C SER A 228 -14.89 -10.64 -13.24
N ILE A 229 -15.59 -9.75 -12.52
CA ILE A 229 -15.29 -9.44 -11.13
C ILE A 229 -16.22 -10.26 -10.24
N PRO A 230 -15.73 -11.18 -9.41
CA PRO A 230 -16.53 -11.95 -8.48
C PRO A 230 -17.36 -11.04 -7.56
N VAL A 231 -18.59 -11.44 -7.28
CA VAL A 231 -19.55 -10.65 -6.47
C VAL A 231 -18.97 -10.32 -5.09
N LYS A 232 -18.25 -11.25 -4.45
CA LYS A 232 -17.64 -11.06 -3.14
C LYS A 232 -16.57 -9.96 -3.15
N ILE A 233 -15.74 -9.92 -4.19
CA ILE A 233 -14.70 -8.89 -4.37
C ILE A 233 -15.36 -7.52 -4.55
N ARG A 234 -16.37 -7.44 -5.43
CA ARG A 234 -17.11 -6.21 -5.66
C ARG A 234 -17.81 -5.71 -4.40
N ALA A 235 -18.47 -6.61 -3.65
CA ALA A 235 -19.12 -6.25 -2.39
C ALA A 235 -18.15 -5.70 -1.36
N HIS A 236 -16.97 -6.31 -1.17
CA HIS A 236 -15.96 -5.84 -0.23
C HIS A 236 -15.40 -4.47 -0.63
N ALA A 237 -15.07 -4.27 -1.92
CA ALA A 237 -14.58 -2.98 -2.41
C ALA A 237 -15.63 -1.87 -2.26
N LEU A 238 -16.90 -2.16 -2.57
CA LEU A 238 -18.00 -1.22 -2.41
C LEU A 238 -18.26 -0.87 -0.95
N LEU A 239 -18.13 -1.83 -0.03
CA LEU A 239 -18.27 -1.59 1.41
C LEU A 239 -17.20 -0.64 1.93
N LEU A 240 -15.94 -0.82 1.52
CA LEU A 240 -14.85 0.10 1.87
C LEU A 240 -15.08 1.49 1.28
N ALA A 241 -15.49 1.58 0.01
CA ALA A 241 -15.81 2.85 -0.64
C ALA A 241 -16.99 3.56 0.03
N ALA A 242 -18.05 2.82 0.38
CA ALA A 242 -19.19 3.37 1.11
C ALA A 242 -18.79 3.90 2.50
N GLY A 243 -17.90 3.19 3.21
CA GLY A 243 -17.34 3.66 4.48
C GLY A 243 -16.59 4.98 4.34
N ILE A 244 -15.78 5.14 3.27
CA ILE A 244 -15.08 6.40 2.98
C ILE A 244 -16.07 7.54 2.74
N VAL A 245 -17.08 7.31 1.88
CA VAL A 245 -18.10 8.31 1.57
C VAL A 245 -18.89 8.70 2.83
N PHE A 246 -19.28 7.72 3.65
CA PHE A 246 -19.97 7.96 4.92
C PHE A 246 -19.15 8.80 5.90
N CYS A 247 -17.84 8.58 5.97
CA CYS A 247 -16.96 9.37 6.84
C CYS A 247 -16.67 10.76 6.29
N TRP A 248 -16.88 11.01 4.99
CA TRP A 248 -16.64 12.31 4.36
C TRP A 248 -17.86 13.25 4.43
N GLY A 249 -19.07 12.71 4.45
CA GLY A 249 -20.33 13.46 4.54
C GLY A 249 -20.80 13.71 5.92
#